data_30ba43ab8eade97c2ada6d64cde28ee7
#
_entry.id   30ba43ab8eade97c2ada6d64cde28ee7
#
_cell.length_a   1.000
_cell.length_b   1.000
_cell.length_c   1.000
_cell.angle_alpha   90.00
_cell.angle_beta   90.00
_cell.angle_gamma   90.00
#
_symmetry.space_group_name_H-M   'P 1'
#
loop_
_entity.id
_entity.type
_entity.pdbx_description
1 polymer ?
#
loop_
_entity_poly.entity_id
_entity_poly.type
_entity_poly.pdbx_seq_one_letter_code
_entity_poly.pdbx_strand_id
1 'polypeptide(L)'
;MKNVNLLAAEDLEGLSPFWDFHQTPGTDTGKIRLPREGEAIISQKIAQRLGLSVGDSLEMENEDHEKLTVKVSGIFTCYVDNFIVLSDKTCEKSFGPFETNSALILSDGSDQEQLAKEIMALSDIAGVSQLSVTRDSIDSPMSCLDDIIWLIVLFSDALAFIVIFNLTNINLAERSREVATVEVLGFYPRETAKYILQENLILSLIGSVIGLPLGTLFHRLVMQMIDLEATAFRVYIAPKSYVSTLICTALFAIFVNFLMRRQVRKIKMAESLKAVE
;
A
#
# COMPACT_ATOMS: atom_id res chain seq x y z
N MET A 1 -22.88 -0.38 -10.62
CA MET A 1 -22.38 -0.71 -9.30
C MET A 1 -23.50 -1.40 -8.58
N LYS A 2 -23.34 -2.61 -8.09
CA LYS A 2 -24.51 -3.38 -7.61
C LYS A 2 -24.81 -3.18 -6.11
N ASN A 3 -23.83 -2.81 -5.30
CA ASN A 3 -24.06 -2.62 -3.85
C ASN A 3 -23.34 -1.37 -3.38
N VAL A 4 -24.10 -0.39 -2.94
CA VAL A 4 -23.61 0.84 -2.34
C VAL A 4 -24.40 1.07 -1.07
N ASN A 5 -23.71 1.36 0.01
CA ASN A 5 -24.36 1.66 1.28
C ASN A 5 -24.85 3.11 1.26
N LEU A 6 -26.15 3.30 1.43
CA LEU A 6 -26.76 4.62 1.57
C LEU A 6 -26.84 4.97 3.06
N LEU A 7 -26.22 6.06 3.45
CA LEU A 7 -26.30 6.62 4.80
C LEU A 7 -27.16 7.89 4.75
N ALA A 8 -28.40 7.78 5.20
CA ALA A 8 -29.30 8.90 5.38
C ALA A 8 -29.41 9.21 6.87
N ALA A 9 -29.20 10.45 7.26
CA ALA A 9 -29.30 10.86 8.67
C ALA A 9 -30.00 12.20 8.80
N GLU A 10 -30.81 12.35 9.87
CA GLU A 10 -31.48 13.58 10.25
C GLU A 10 -30.46 14.64 10.69
N ASP A 11 -29.51 14.23 11.53
CA ASP A 11 -28.41 15.08 11.98
C ASP A 11 -27.07 14.61 11.39
N LEU A 12 -26.70 15.22 10.28
CA LEU A 12 -25.41 14.96 9.63
C LEU A 12 -24.20 15.50 10.43
N GLU A 13 -24.40 16.55 11.24
CA GLU A 13 -23.33 17.08 12.10
C GLU A 13 -23.04 16.13 13.26
N GLY A 14 -24.06 15.45 13.78
CA GLY A 14 -23.96 14.40 14.77
C GLY A 14 -23.18 13.16 14.31
N LEU A 15 -22.96 12.99 13.01
CA LEU A 15 -22.07 11.92 12.48
C LEU A 15 -20.58 12.24 12.64
N SER A 16 -20.21 13.47 12.90
CA SER A 16 -18.81 13.92 12.97
C SER A 16 -17.93 13.17 13.98
N PRO A 17 -18.40 12.67 15.13
CA PRO A 17 -17.61 11.83 16.03
C PRO A 17 -17.36 10.41 15.51
N PHE A 18 -18.20 9.93 14.60
CA PHE A 18 -18.15 8.57 14.08
C PHE A 18 -17.46 8.48 12.72
N TRP A 19 -17.58 9.54 11.92
CA TRP A 19 -17.11 9.58 10.55
C TRP A 19 -16.26 10.79 10.28
N ASP A 20 -15.07 10.54 9.76
CA ASP A 20 -14.15 11.58 9.36
C ASP A 20 -14.23 11.78 7.84
N PHE A 21 -15.01 12.77 7.42
CA PHE A 21 -15.19 13.10 6.00
C PHE A 21 -14.04 13.98 5.51
N HIS A 22 -12.91 13.35 5.16
CA HIS A 22 -11.76 14.03 4.59
C HIS A 22 -11.66 13.81 3.08
N GLN A 23 -11.17 14.83 2.39
CA GLN A 23 -10.69 14.67 1.03
C GLN A 23 -9.42 13.82 1.03
N THR A 24 -9.14 13.18 -0.11
CA THR A 24 -7.97 12.30 -0.26
C THR A 24 -6.70 12.96 0.30
N PRO A 25 -5.97 12.32 1.22
CA PRO A 25 -4.70 12.84 1.72
C PRO A 25 -3.72 13.09 0.56
N GLY A 26 -3.18 14.30 0.47
CA GLY A 26 -2.27 14.74 -0.60
C GLY A 26 -2.86 15.80 -1.51
N THR A 27 -4.16 16.02 -1.47
CA THR A 27 -4.84 17.20 -1.98
C THR A 27 -5.49 17.88 -0.77
N ASP A 28 -5.54 19.16 -0.75
CA ASP A 28 -6.01 20.05 0.31
C ASP A 28 -6.84 19.38 1.41
N THR A 29 -6.32 19.31 2.62
CA THR A 29 -6.85 18.57 3.76
C THR A 29 -8.08 19.25 4.40
N GLY A 30 -8.94 19.90 3.60
CA GLY A 30 -10.16 20.54 4.08
C GLY A 30 -11.23 19.53 4.45
N LYS A 31 -11.91 19.73 5.57
CA LYS A 31 -13.17 19.06 5.89
C LYS A 31 -14.15 19.25 4.73
N ILE A 32 -14.73 18.17 4.24
CA ILE A 32 -15.77 18.25 3.19
C ILE A 32 -17.01 18.86 3.82
N ARG A 33 -17.62 19.79 3.11
CA ARG A 33 -18.91 20.35 3.51
C ARG A 33 -19.98 19.26 3.47
N LEU A 34 -20.70 19.08 4.55
CA LEU A 34 -21.84 18.17 4.63
C LEU A 34 -22.89 18.52 3.57
N PRO A 35 -23.58 17.52 3.00
CA PRO A 35 -24.53 17.71 1.92
C PRO A 35 -25.76 18.45 2.43
N ARG A 36 -26.29 19.38 1.62
CA ARG A 36 -27.57 20.01 1.81
C ARG A 36 -28.68 19.16 1.19
N GLU A 37 -29.92 19.60 1.35
CA GLU A 37 -31.06 18.97 0.70
C GLU A 37 -30.86 18.92 -0.84
N GLY A 38 -31.04 17.73 -1.45
CA GLY A 38 -30.79 17.49 -2.86
C GLY A 38 -29.30 17.27 -3.21
N GLU A 39 -28.40 17.33 -2.23
CA GLU A 39 -26.98 17.05 -2.41
C GLU A 39 -26.60 15.74 -1.71
N ALA A 40 -25.51 15.13 -2.19
CA ALA A 40 -24.88 13.96 -1.55
C ALA A 40 -23.36 14.09 -1.56
N ILE A 41 -22.69 13.53 -0.56
CA ILE A 41 -21.25 13.25 -0.61
C ILE A 41 -21.05 11.77 -0.89
N ILE A 42 -20.06 11.47 -1.71
CA ILE A 42 -19.82 10.10 -2.21
C ILE A 42 -18.39 9.66 -1.90
N SER A 43 -18.22 8.34 -1.74
CA SER A 43 -16.89 7.78 -1.60
C SER A 43 -16.06 7.92 -2.89
N GLN A 44 -14.76 8.08 -2.75
CA GLN A 44 -13.82 8.25 -3.87
C GLN A 44 -13.93 7.12 -4.90
N LYS A 45 -14.18 5.89 -4.47
CA LYS A 45 -14.32 4.73 -5.36
C LYS A 45 -15.53 4.85 -6.28
N ILE A 46 -16.66 5.36 -5.77
CA ILE A 46 -17.87 5.64 -6.57
C ILE A 46 -17.55 6.71 -7.61
N ALA A 47 -16.92 7.81 -7.17
CA ALA A 47 -16.54 8.90 -8.07
C ALA A 47 -15.63 8.41 -9.21
N GLN A 48 -14.60 7.61 -8.90
CA GLN A 48 -13.67 7.05 -9.90
C GLN A 48 -14.36 6.11 -10.89
N ARG A 49 -15.23 5.21 -10.42
CA ARG A 49 -15.91 4.23 -11.27
C ARG A 49 -16.92 4.85 -12.22
N LEU A 50 -17.64 5.86 -11.74
CA LEU A 50 -18.67 6.53 -12.52
C LEU A 50 -18.13 7.76 -13.27
N GLY A 51 -16.87 8.14 -13.05
CA GLY A 51 -16.25 9.30 -13.66
C GLY A 51 -16.87 10.62 -13.16
N LEU A 52 -17.37 10.67 -11.92
CA LEU A 52 -18.06 11.80 -11.35
C LEU A 52 -17.10 12.75 -10.65
N SER A 53 -17.38 14.04 -10.80
CA SER A 53 -16.71 15.15 -10.13
C SER A 53 -17.69 15.91 -9.23
N VAL A 54 -17.16 16.72 -8.33
CA VAL A 54 -17.99 17.60 -7.51
C VAL A 54 -18.79 18.55 -8.42
N GLY A 55 -20.10 18.57 -8.25
CA GLY A 55 -21.03 19.34 -9.07
C GLY A 55 -21.84 18.51 -10.06
N ASP A 56 -21.44 17.29 -10.36
CA ASP A 56 -22.17 16.38 -11.24
C ASP A 56 -23.42 15.80 -10.59
N SER A 57 -24.34 15.28 -11.38
CA SER A 57 -25.55 14.63 -10.93
C SER A 57 -25.32 13.12 -10.86
N LEU A 58 -25.68 12.50 -9.75
CA LEU A 58 -25.69 11.06 -9.52
C LEU A 58 -27.13 10.56 -9.50
N GLU A 59 -27.45 9.59 -10.36
CA GLU A 59 -28.73 8.86 -10.35
C GLU A 59 -28.53 7.55 -9.60
N MET A 60 -29.37 7.29 -8.62
CA MET A 60 -29.45 6.07 -7.81
C MET A 60 -30.79 5.41 -7.97
N GLU A 61 -30.82 4.10 -7.86
CA GLU A 61 -32.05 3.29 -7.90
C GLU A 61 -32.03 2.34 -6.70
N ASN A 62 -33.17 2.28 -5.98
CA ASN A 62 -33.36 1.36 -4.87
C ASN A 62 -33.79 -0.03 -5.37
N GLU A 63 -34.01 -0.97 -4.46
CA GLU A 63 -34.49 -2.33 -4.79
C GLU A 63 -35.89 -2.34 -5.42
N ASP A 64 -36.69 -1.32 -5.14
CA ASP A 64 -38.07 -1.14 -5.66
C ASP A 64 -38.09 -0.40 -7.01
N HIS A 65 -36.92 -0.18 -7.66
CA HIS A 65 -36.75 0.56 -8.91
C HIS A 65 -37.16 2.05 -8.85
N GLU A 66 -37.24 2.61 -7.66
CA GLU A 66 -37.43 4.04 -7.49
C GLU A 66 -36.10 4.78 -7.69
N LYS A 67 -36.17 5.93 -8.36
CA LYS A 67 -34.98 6.67 -8.77
C LYS A 67 -34.84 7.95 -7.94
N LEU A 68 -33.61 8.19 -7.48
CA LEU A 68 -33.21 9.41 -6.81
C LEU A 68 -32.06 10.05 -7.56
N THR A 69 -32.21 11.32 -7.91
CA THR A 69 -31.14 12.11 -8.52
C THR A 69 -30.66 13.15 -7.50
N VAL A 70 -29.36 13.13 -7.20
CA VAL A 70 -28.71 14.05 -6.27
C VAL A 70 -27.50 14.70 -6.92
N LYS A 71 -27.13 15.88 -6.44
CA LYS A 71 -25.92 16.57 -6.86
C LYS A 71 -24.75 16.20 -5.95
N VAL A 72 -23.63 15.83 -6.52
CA VAL A 72 -22.40 15.52 -5.77
C VAL A 72 -21.83 16.83 -5.21
N SER A 73 -21.89 17.00 -3.87
CA SER A 73 -21.35 18.17 -3.18
C SER A 73 -19.93 17.97 -2.66
N GLY A 74 -19.47 16.71 -2.55
CA GLY A 74 -18.14 16.38 -2.10
C GLY A 74 -17.79 14.90 -2.33
N ILE A 75 -16.49 14.63 -2.35
CA ILE A 75 -15.94 13.27 -2.52
C ILE A 75 -15.02 13.02 -1.33
N PHE A 76 -15.32 12.00 -0.52
CA PHE A 76 -14.53 11.63 0.64
C PHE A 76 -13.79 10.32 0.42
N THR A 77 -12.71 10.13 1.17
CA THR A 77 -11.92 8.90 1.12
C THR A 77 -12.53 7.87 2.06
N CYS A 78 -12.95 6.74 1.50
CA CYS A 78 -13.30 5.55 2.24
C CYS A 78 -12.54 4.37 1.65
N TYR A 79 -11.86 3.61 2.50
CA TYR A 79 -11.04 2.47 2.05
C TYR A 79 -11.82 1.16 2.08
N VAL A 80 -12.84 1.07 2.90
CA VAL A 80 -13.69 -0.12 3.06
C VAL A 80 -15.11 0.27 2.74
N ASP A 81 -15.74 -0.49 1.87
CA ASP A 81 -17.07 -0.26 1.35
C ASP A 81 -17.27 1.05 0.56
N ASN A 82 -18.43 1.16 -0.03
CA ASN A 82 -18.81 2.31 -0.83
C ASN A 82 -20.03 2.97 -0.19
N PHE A 83 -19.88 4.23 0.16
CA PHE A 83 -20.93 4.98 0.84
C PHE A 83 -21.36 6.20 0.04
N ILE A 84 -22.65 6.44 0.07
CA ILE A 84 -23.29 7.70 -0.33
C ILE A 84 -23.95 8.26 0.91
N VAL A 85 -23.61 9.50 1.28
CA VAL A 85 -24.18 10.16 2.47
C VAL A 85 -25.03 11.33 2.01
N LEU A 86 -26.25 11.38 2.49
CA LEU A 86 -27.22 12.44 2.20
C LEU A 86 -28.12 12.71 3.42
N SER A 87 -28.91 13.76 3.37
CA SER A 87 -29.89 14.04 4.43
C SER A 87 -31.12 13.13 4.29
N ASP A 88 -31.74 12.81 5.43
CA ASP A 88 -33.01 12.10 5.52
C ASP A 88 -34.08 12.70 4.60
N LYS A 89 -34.23 14.04 4.63
CA LYS A 89 -35.19 14.79 3.79
C LYS A 89 -35.02 14.57 2.30
N THR A 90 -33.76 14.40 1.85
CA THR A 90 -33.48 14.09 0.45
C THR A 90 -33.92 12.69 0.11
N CYS A 91 -33.71 11.75 1.02
CA CYS A 91 -34.12 10.36 0.89
C CYS A 91 -35.64 10.21 0.87
N GLU A 92 -36.33 10.80 1.84
CA GLU A 92 -37.79 10.75 1.98
C GLU A 92 -38.56 11.32 0.78
N LYS A 93 -38.02 12.36 0.17
CA LYS A 93 -38.66 12.97 -1.01
C LYS A 93 -38.78 12.02 -2.21
N SER A 94 -37.89 11.08 -2.33
CA SER A 94 -37.83 10.20 -3.51
C SER A 94 -38.23 8.77 -3.20
N PHE A 95 -37.90 8.29 -2.01
CA PHE A 95 -38.18 6.91 -1.61
C PHE A 95 -39.32 6.80 -0.58
N GLY A 96 -39.95 7.94 -0.22
CA GLY A 96 -40.97 7.98 0.78
C GLY A 96 -40.45 7.90 2.23
N PRO A 97 -41.35 7.95 3.21
CA PRO A 97 -40.96 7.87 4.62
C PRO A 97 -40.35 6.52 4.93
N PHE A 98 -39.20 6.52 5.62
CA PHE A 98 -38.51 5.34 6.05
C PHE A 98 -38.31 5.33 7.57
N GLU A 99 -38.23 4.15 8.15
CA GLU A 99 -37.89 3.95 9.54
C GLU A 99 -36.37 3.88 9.74
N THR A 100 -35.91 4.41 10.87
CA THR A 100 -34.49 4.29 11.25
C THR A 100 -34.16 2.83 11.48
N ASN A 101 -33.23 2.32 10.69
CA ASN A 101 -32.81 0.91 10.73
C ASN A 101 -31.49 0.66 11.44
N SER A 102 -30.75 1.71 11.81
CA SER A 102 -29.46 1.60 12.47
C SER A 102 -29.16 2.79 13.37
N ALA A 103 -28.40 2.57 14.43
CA ALA A 103 -27.93 3.60 15.33
C ALA A 103 -26.42 3.44 15.58
N LEU A 104 -25.72 4.57 15.62
CA LEU A 104 -24.29 4.63 15.97
C LEU A 104 -24.17 5.02 17.44
N ILE A 105 -23.44 4.23 18.22
CA ILE A 105 -23.29 4.40 19.66
C ILE A 105 -21.82 4.60 20.00
N LEU A 106 -21.49 5.69 20.69
CA LEU A 106 -20.17 5.89 21.29
C LEU A 106 -20.17 5.28 22.70
N SER A 107 -19.22 4.37 22.93
CA SER A 107 -18.96 3.83 24.26
C SER A 107 -17.77 4.57 24.88
N ASP A 108 -17.80 4.78 26.19
CA ASP A 108 -16.70 5.34 26.99
C ASP A 108 -15.50 4.41 27.16
N GLY A 109 -15.53 3.24 26.51
CA GLY A 109 -14.46 2.24 26.53
C GLY A 109 -14.57 1.20 27.65
N SER A 110 -15.56 1.27 28.54
CA SER A 110 -15.85 0.24 29.53
C SER A 110 -16.58 -0.92 28.85
N ASP A 111 -16.04 -2.12 28.97
CA ASP A 111 -16.61 -3.41 28.56
C ASP A 111 -17.56 -3.42 27.35
N GLN A 112 -17.01 -3.10 26.17
CA GLN A 112 -17.78 -3.04 24.91
C GLN A 112 -18.47 -4.37 24.58
N GLU A 113 -17.90 -5.50 25.01
CA GLU A 113 -18.49 -6.81 24.77
C GLU A 113 -19.74 -7.04 25.60
N GLN A 114 -19.73 -6.59 26.85
CA GLN A 114 -20.91 -6.68 27.71
C GLN A 114 -22.01 -5.76 27.22
N LEU A 115 -21.68 -4.52 26.84
CA LEU A 115 -22.62 -3.57 26.26
C LEU A 115 -23.28 -4.11 24.99
N ALA A 116 -22.50 -4.74 24.10
CA ALA A 116 -23.03 -5.37 22.90
C ALA A 116 -23.99 -6.51 23.23
N LYS A 117 -23.70 -7.34 24.23
CA LYS A 117 -24.58 -8.41 24.69
C LYS A 117 -25.90 -7.87 25.30
N GLU A 118 -25.81 -6.79 26.05
CA GLU A 118 -26.98 -6.13 26.61
C GLU A 118 -27.89 -5.53 25.54
N ILE A 119 -27.29 -4.87 24.52
CA ILE A 119 -28.03 -4.32 23.37
C ILE A 119 -28.67 -5.46 22.54
N MET A 120 -27.93 -6.55 22.27
CA MET A 120 -28.47 -7.72 21.55
C MET A 120 -29.58 -8.45 22.30
N ALA A 121 -29.70 -8.27 23.61
CA ALA A 121 -30.78 -8.84 24.39
C ALA A 121 -32.13 -8.09 24.20
N LEU A 122 -32.13 -6.93 23.56
CA LEU A 122 -33.35 -6.22 23.19
C LEU A 122 -34.03 -6.92 22.00
N SER A 123 -35.36 -7.02 22.07
CA SER A 123 -36.15 -7.83 21.10
C SER A 123 -36.12 -7.32 19.65
N ASP A 124 -35.81 -6.04 19.47
CA ASP A 124 -35.92 -5.36 18.17
C ASP A 124 -34.55 -5.12 17.49
N ILE A 125 -33.49 -5.68 18.08
CA ILE A 125 -32.13 -5.52 17.55
C ILE A 125 -31.73 -6.75 16.73
N ALA A 126 -31.53 -6.57 15.44
CA ALA A 126 -31.09 -7.64 14.52
C ALA A 126 -29.61 -7.99 14.67
N GLY A 127 -28.75 -7.05 15.10
CA GLY A 127 -27.34 -7.28 15.29
C GLY A 127 -26.58 -6.07 15.82
N VAL A 128 -25.45 -6.31 16.44
CA VAL A 128 -24.52 -5.28 16.93
C VAL A 128 -23.17 -5.50 16.29
N SER A 129 -22.65 -4.49 15.58
CA SER A 129 -21.30 -4.51 15.03
C SER A 129 -20.39 -3.64 15.91
N GLN A 130 -19.32 -4.22 16.41
CA GLN A 130 -18.32 -3.51 17.20
C GLN A 130 -17.16 -3.12 16.26
N LEU A 131 -16.75 -1.85 16.34
CA LEU A 131 -15.64 -1.34 15.53
C LEU A 131 -14.30 -2.06 15.83
N SER A 132 -14.09 -2.47 17.09
CA SER A 132 -12.92 -3.29 17.48
C SER A 132 -12.86 -4.62 16.74
N VAL A 133 -13.98 -5.36 16.70
CA VAL A 133 -14.06 -6.66 15.99
C VAL A 133 -13.90 -6.46 14.48
N THR A 134 -14.50 -5.42 13.92
CA THR A 134 -14.35 -5.09 12.51
C THR A 134 -12.91 -4.74 12.17
N ARG A 135 -12.24 -3.98 13.05
CA ARG A 135 -10.81 -3.63 12.90
C ARG A 135 -9.93 -4.87 12.93
N ASP A 136 -10.13 -5.76 13.89
CA ASP A 136 -9.37 -7.01 14.00
C ASP A 136 -9.58 -7.92 12.79
N SER A 137 -10.79 -7.91 12.22
CA SER A 137 -11.12 -8.65 10.99
C SER A 137 -10.39 -8.11 9.76
N ILE A 138 -10.01 -6.83 9.76
CA ILE A 138 -9.22 -6.20 8.70
C ILE A 138 -7.72 -6.36 8.97
N ASP A 139 -7.29 -6.16 10.22
CA ASP A 139 -5.88 -6.22 10.62
C ASP A 139 -5.29 -7.63 10.46
N SER A 140 -6.09 -8.68 10.70
CA SER A 140 -5.63 -10.07 10.57
C SER A 140 -5.22 -10.46 9.14
N PRO A 141 -6.01 -10.21 8.08
CA PRO A 141 -5.56 -10.39 6.71
C PRO A 141 -4.38 -9.49 6.30
N MET A 142 -4.31 -8.27 6.85
CA MET A 142 -3.20 -7.35 6.55
C MET A 142 -1.87 -7.87 7.09
N SER A 143 -1.85 -8.47 8.29
CA SER A 143 -0.63 -9.09 8.84
C SER A 143 -0.13 -10.25 7.98
N CYS A 144 -1.02 -11.04 7.38
CA CYS A 144 -0.64 -12.09 6.43
C CYS A 144 0.02 -11.52 5.16
N LEU A 145 -0.40 -10.33 4.71
CA LEU A 145 0.26 -9.66 3.58
C LEU A 145 1.69 -9.22 3.93
N ASP A 146 1.94 -8.81 5.16
CA ASP A 146 3.29 -8.47 5.63
C ASP A 146 4.22 -9.68 5.57
N ASP A 147 3.75 -10.86 5.95
CA ASP A 147 4.53 -12.11 5.86
C ASP A 147 4.86 -12.45 4.40
N ILE A 148 3.91 -12.29 3.48
CA ILE A 148 4.12 -12.49 2.05
C ILE A 148 5.14 -11.49 1.49
N ILE A 149 5.09 -10.23 1.91
CA ILE A 149 6.05 -9.20 1.51
C ILE A 149 7.46 -9.59 1.97
N TRP A 150 7.63 -10.03 3.22
CA TRP A 150 8.91 -10.51 3.72
C TRP A 150 9.45 -11.70 2.94
N LEU A 151 8.58 -12.63 2.55
CA LEU A 151 8.95 -13.78 1.71
C LEU A 151 9.46 -13.32 0.34
N ILE A 152 8.75 -12.39 -0.31
CA ILE A 152 9.14 -11.83 -1.62
C ILE A 152 10.49 -11.11 -1.52
N VAL A 153 10.70 -10.32 -0.47
CA VAL A 153 11.97 -9.64 -0.21
C VAL A 153 13.11 -10.65 -0.05
N LEU A 154 12.88 -11.69 0.75
CA LEU A 154 13.89 -12.75 0.97
C LEU A 154 14.30 -13.45 -0.35
N PHE A 155 13.33 -13.81 -1.18
CA PHE A 155 13.65 -14.44 -2.48
C PHE A 155 14.33 -13.46 -3.45
N SER A 156 13.93 -12.19 -3.43
CA SER A 156 14.57 -11.15 -4.24
C SER A 156 16.02 -10.92 -3.83
N ASP A 157 16.28 -10.90 -2.53
CA ASP A 157 17.64 -10.76 -1.98
C ASP A 157 18.50 -11.99 -2.31
N ALA A 158 17.93 -13.20 -2.22
CA ALA A 158 18.63 -14.42 -2.62
C ALA A 158 18.99 -14.40 -4.12
N LEU A 159 18.07 -13.98 -4.97
CA LEU A 159 18.34 -13.83 -6.41
C LEU A 159 19.40 -12.78 -6.68
N ALA A 160 19.31 -11.62 -6.04
CA ALA A 160 20.31 -10.55 -6.16
C ALA A 160 21.71 -11.06 -5.71
N PHE A 161 21.78 -11.82 -4.62
CA PHE A 161 23.03 -12.45 -4.17
C PHE A 161 23.62 -13.37 -5.25
N ILE A 162 22.82 -14.26 -5.82
CA ILE A 162 23.27 -15.20 -6.87
C ILE A 162 23.79 -14.43 -8.09
N VAL A 163 23.08 -13.38 -8.52
CA VAL A 163 23.49 -12.56 -9.67
C VAL A 163 24.80 -11.83 -9.40
N ILE A 164 24.94 -11.16 -8.24
CA ILE A 164 26.19 -10.46 -7.88
C ILE A 164 27.33 -11.46 -7.73
N PHE A 165 27.08 -12.62 -7.13
CA PHE A 165 28.06 -13.68 -6.98
C PHE A 165 28.59 -14.17 -8.33
N ASN A 166 27.68 -14.49 -9.26
CA ASN A 166 28.04 -14.92 -10.59
C ASN A 166 28.79 -13.85 -11.38
N LEU A 167 28.29 -12.59 -11.34
CA LEU A 167 28.93 -11.46 -12.00
C LEU A 167 30.36 -11.23 -11.48
N THR A 168 30.54 -11.31 -10.16
CA THR A 168 31.85 -11.16 -9.53
C THR A 168 32.81 -12.31 -9.99
N ASN A 169 32.30 -13.53 -10.05
CA ASN A 169 33.14 -14.68 -10.51
C ASN A 169 33.53 -14.52 -11.99
N ILE A 170 32.61 -14.07 -12.86
CA ILE A 170 32.92 -13.84 -14.28
C ILE A 170 33.94 -12.70 -14.42
N ASN A 171 33.69 -11.55 -13.80
CA ASN A 171 34.60 -10.39 -13.83
C ASN A 171 36.00 -10.79 -13.34
N LEU A 172 36.07 -11.64 -12.31
CA LEU A 172 37.31 -12.09 -11.73
C LEU A 172 38.06 -13.06 -12.67
N ALA A 173 37.35 -13.97 -13.35
CA ALA A 173 37.94 -14.87 -14.35
C ALA A 173 38.45 -14.08 -15.57
N GLU A 174 37.71 -13.13 -16.08
CA GLU A 174 38.08 -12.29 -17.22
C GLU A 174 39.30 -11.40 -16.92
N ARG A 175 39.37 -10.83 -15.71
CA ARG A 175 40.43 -9.92 -15.27
C ARG A 175 41.55 -10.60 -14.50
N SER A 176 41.57 -11.94 -14.44
CA SER A 176 42.58 -12.70 -13.68
C SER A 176 44.01 -12.36 -14.06
N ARG A 177 44.27 -12.07 -15.35
CA ARG A 177 45.60 -11.66 -15.85
C ARG A 177 45.96 -10.24 -15.41
N GLU A 178 45.01 -9.32 -15.44
CA GLU A 178 45.27 -7.94 -14.97
C GLU A 178 45.54 -7.94 -13.47
N VAL A 179 44.76 -8.73 -12.71
CA VAL A 179 44.93 -8.94 -11.27
C VAL A 179 46.32 -9.47 -10.97
N ALA A 180 46.75 -10.53 -11.69
CA ALA A 180 48.08 -11.12 -11.53
C ALA A 180 49.19 -10.11 -11.86
N THR A 181 49.04 -9.31 -12.91
CA THR A 181 50.00 -8.26 -13.29
C THR A 181 50.15 -7.19 -12.20
N VAL A 182 49.04 -6.75 -11.62
CA VAL A 182 49.01 -5.74 -10.53
C VAL A 182 49.67 -6.31 -9.26
N GLU A 183 49.43 -7.59 -8.96
CA GLU A 183 50.09 -8.28 -7.82
C GLU A 183 51.59 -8.47 -8.01
N VAL A 184 52.02 -8.76 -9.24
CA VAL A 184 53.47 -8.84 -9.57
C VAL A 184 54.17 -7.49 -9.46
N LEU A 185 53.43 -6.37 -9.71
CA LEU A 185 53.92 -5.02 -9.49
C LEU A 185 54.01 -4.63 -8.00
N GLY A 186 53.67 -5.54 -7.07
CA GLY A 186 53.86 -5.37 -5.64
C GLY A 186 52.63 -4.94 -4.87
N PHE A 187 51.44 -4.92 -5.48
CA PHE A 187 50.18 -4.66 -4.76
C PHE A 187 49.78 -5.87 -3.90
N TYR A 188 49.24 -5.59 -2.73
CA TYR A 188 48.77 -6.67 -1.87
C TYR A 188 47.42 -7.23 -2.37
N PRO A 189 47.15 -8.56 -2.21
CA PRO A 189 45.91 -9.19 -2.61
C PRO A 189 44.64 -8.54 -2.01
N ARG A 190 44.80 -7.82 -0.88
CA ARG A 190 43.72 -7.06 -0.23
C ARG A 190 43.34 -5.80 -1.01
N GLU A 191 44.28 -5.16 -1.65
CA GLU A 191 44.11 -3.92 -2.41
C GLU A 191 43.42 -4.24 -3.75
N THR A 192 43.87 -5.28 -4.42
CA THR A 192 43.25 -5.76 -5.64
C THR A 192 41.82 -6.23 -5.44
N ALA A 193 41.58 -7.00 -4.35
CA ALA A 193 40.22 -7.39 -3.99
C ALA A 193 39.30 -6.18 -3.68
N LYS A 194 39.86 -5.15 -3.05
CA LYS A 194 39.09 -3.91 -2.75
C LYS A 194 38.66 -3.20 -4.04
N TYR A 195 39.54 -3.13 -5.03
CA TYR A 195 39.25 -2.50 -6.32
C TYR A 195 38.07 -3.18 -7.04
N ILE A 196 38.10 -4.50 -7.17
CA ILE A 196 37.02 -5.26 -7.82
C ILE A 196 35.69 -5.12 -7.08
N LEU A 197 35.74 -5.21 -5.75
CA LEU A 197 34.53 -5.10 -4.93
C LEU A 197 33.94 -3.68 -4.90
N GLN A 198 34.74 -2.64 -5.09
CA GLN A 198 34.26 -1.26 -5.26
C GLN A 198 33.46 -1.08 -6.54
N GLU A 199 33.90 -1.68 -7.64
CA GLU A 199 33.16 -1.67 -8.92
C GLU A 199 31.77 -2.28 -8.75
N ASN A 200 31.67 -3.45 -8.13
CA ASN A 200 30.37 -4.09 -7.85
C ASN A 200 29.47 -3.24 -6.94
N LEU A 201 30.04 -2.55 -5.97
CA LEU A 201 29.27 -1.66 -5.09
C LEU A 201 28.71 -0.47 -5.86
N ILE A 202 29.52 0.14 -6.72
CA ILE A 202 29.07 1.26 -7.57
C ILE A 202 27.96 0.83 -8.51
N LEU A 203 28.11 -0.32 -9.18
CA LEU A 203 27.10 -0.89 -10.06
C LEU A 203 25.80 -1.21 -9.32
N SER A 204 25.89 -1.75 -8.11
CA SER A 204 24.73 -2.02 -7.26
C SER A 204 24.00 -0.75 -6.85
N LEU A 205 24.73 0.33 -6.53
CA LEU A 205 24.13 1.64 -6.20
C LEU A 205 23.44 2.27 -7.41
N ILE A 206 24.09 2.25 -8.59
CA ILE A 206 23.48 2.75 -9.83
C ILE A 206 22.22 1.93 -10.15
N GLY A 207 22.30 0.60 -10.05
CA GLY A 207 21.17 -0.30 -10.26
C GLY A 207 20.01 -0.01 -9.29
N SER A 208 20.29 0.30 -8.03
CA SER A 208 19.24 0.65 -7.05
C SER A 208 18.54 1.96 -7.39
N VAL A 209 19.29 2.98 -7.83
CA VAL A 209 18.71 4.27 -8.25
C VAL A 209 17.81 4.11 -9.48
N ILE A 210 18.19 3.26 -10.44
CA ILE A 210 17.37 2.95 -11.62
C ILE A 210 16.18 2.05 -11.24
N GLY A 211 16.38 1.13 -10.29
CA GLY A 211 15.35 0.21 -9.81
C GLY A 211 14.18 0.90 -9.11
N LEU A 212 14.42 2.02 -8.42
CA LEU A 212 13.36 2.76 -7.72
C LEU A 212 12.22 3.24 -8.64
N PRO A 213 12.48 3.97 -9.75
CA PRO A 213 11.41 4.36 -10.66
C PRO A 213 10.74 3.17 -11.35
N LEU A 214 11.50 2.12 -11.68
CA LEU A 214 10.93 0.88 -12.23
C LEU A 214 10.02 0.18 -11.23
N GLY A 215 10.43 0.10 -9.96
CA GLY A 215 9.60 -0.44 -8.87
C GLY A 215 8.33 0.39 -8.65
N THR A 216 8.42 1.71 -8.75
CA THR A 216 7.26 2.60 -8.65
C THR A 216 6.29 2.39 -9.81
N LEU A 217 6.81 2.24 -11.03
CA LEU A 217 6.00 1.94 -12.22
C LEU A 217 5.30 0.59 -12.06
N PHE A 218 6.03 -0.43 -11.65
CA PHE A 218 5.49 -1.76 -11.42
C PHE A 218 4.41 -1.76 -10.32
N HIS A 219 4.65 -1.08 -9.22
CA HIS A 219 3.65 -0.90 -8.16
C HIS A 219 2.36 -0.27 -8.69
N ARG A 220 2.46 0.79 -9.52
CA ARG A 220 1.27 1.41 -10.13
C ARG A 220 0.50 0.44 -11.03
N LEU A 221 1.22 -0.33 -11.85
CA LEU A 221 0.60 -1.33 -12.73
C LEU A 221 -0.14 -2.40 -11.91
N VAL A 222 0.51 -2.95 -10.87
CA VAL A 222 -0.12 -3.95 -10.00
C VAL A 222 -1.36 -3.39 -9.32
N MET A 223 -1.28 -2.17 -8.77
CA MET A 223 -2.42 -1.53 -8.10
C MET A 223 -3.59 -1.24 -9.05
N GLN A 224 -3.33 -0.96 -10.33
CA GLN A 224 -4.37 -0.80 -11.33
C GLN A 224 -5.07 -2.13 -11.69
N MET A 225 -4.37 -3.26 -11.56
CA MET A 225 -4.93 -4.58 -11.80
C MET A 225 -5.77 -5.08 -10.62
N ILE A 226 -5.53 -4.58 -9.42
CA ILE A 226 -6.28 -4.93 -8.22
C ILE A 226 -7.49 -4.00 -8.12
N ASP A 227 -8.59 -4.37 -8.79
CA ASP A 227 -9.88 -3.67 -8.68
C ASP A 227 -10.87 -4.49 -7.85
N LEU A 228 -10.81 -4.32 -6.53
CA LEU A 228 -11.80 -4.91 -5.62
C LEU A 228 -13.01 -3.98 -5.52
N GLU A 229 -14.23 -4.54 -5.62
CA GLU A 229 -15.47 -3.74 -5.64
C GLU A 229 -15.70 -2.95 -4.37
N ALA A 230 -15.37 -3.53 -3.23
CA ALA A 230 -15.63 -2.95 -1.91
C ALA A 230 -14.43 -2.23 -1.28
N THR A 231 -13.23 -2.28 -1.88
CA THR A 231 -12.03 -1.74 -1.23
C THR A 231 -11.29 -0.79 -2.16
N ALA A 232 -10.98 0.39 -1.66
CA ALA A 232 -10.16 1.36 -2.37
C ALA A 232 -8.71 1.28 -1.87
N PHE A 233 -7.77 0.95 -2.75
CA PHE A 233 -6.36 1.00 -2.43
C PHE A 233 -5.75 2.33 -2.86
N ARG A 234 -5.03 2.96 -1.96
CA ARG A 234 -4.31 4.17 -2.28
C ARG A 234 -3.00 3.84 -2.98
N VAL A 235 -2.83 4.31 -4.21
CA VAL A 235 -1.57 4.22 -4.96
C VAL A 235 -0.63 5.34 -4.50
N TYR A 236 -0.07 5.18 -3.30
CA TYR A 236 0.87 6.16 -2.74
C TYR A 236 2.07 5.46 -2.11
N ILE A 237 3.26 5.87 -2.51
CA ILE A 237 4.51 5.42 -1.90
C ILE A 237 5.06 6.58 -1.08
N ALA A 238 5.17 6.40 0.22
CA ALA A 238 5.72 7.42 1.10
C ALA A 238 7.20 7.71 0.75
N PRO A 239 7.64 8.98 0.75
CA PRO A 239 9.05 9.31 0.50
C PRO A 239 10.02 8.57 1.42
N LYS A 240 9.61 8.32 2.66
CA LYS A 240 10.35 7.51 3.63
C LYS A 240 10.69 6.11 3.09
N SER A 241 9.78 5.49 2.31
CA SER A 241 9.99 4.15 1.74
C SER A 241 11.13 4.13 0.72
N TYR A 242 11.27 5.18 -0.10
CA TYR A 242 12.39 5.30 -1.04
C TYR A 242 13.75 5.36 -0.31
N VAL A 243 13.82 6.17 0.75
CA VAL A 243 15.04 6.31 1.56
C VAL A 243 15.36 4.98 2.27
N SER A 244 14.36 4.35 2.87
CA SER A 244 14.51 3.05 3.53
C SER A 244 15.03 1.98 2.56
N THR A 245 14.45 1.91 1.36
CA THR A 245 14.87 0.94 0.32
C THR A 245 16.32 1.16 -0.10
N LEU A 246 16.75 2.42 -0.32
CA LEU A 246 18.14 2.73 -0.65
C LEU A 246 19.11 2.32 0.45
N ILE A 247 18.77 2.58 1.70
CA ILE A 247 19.59 2.19 2.86
C ILE A 247 19.69 0.66 2.95
N CYS A 248 18.57 -0.05 2.86
CA CYS A 248 18.54 -1.51 2.90
C CYS A 248 19.36 -2.12 1.75
N THR A 249 19.20 -1.61 0.53
CA THR A 249 19.96 -2.09 -0.63
C THR A 249 21.46 -1.83 -0.48
N ALA A 250 21.85 -0.66 0.03
CA ALA A 250 23.25 -0.34 0.29
C ALA A 250 23.86 -1.27 1.35
N LEU A 251 23.15 -1.51 2.46
CA LEU A 251 23.59 -2.45 3.50
C LEU A 251 23.72 -3.88 2.95
N PHE A 252 22.74 -4.31 2.15
CA PHE A 252 22.80 -5.62 1.50
C PHE A 252 24.00 -5.73 0.54
N ALA A 253 24.24 -4.73 -0.30
CA ALA A 253 25.40 -4.72 -1.21
C ALA A 253 26.73 -4.77 -0.44
N ILE A 254 26.84 -4.06 0.68
CA ILE A 254 28.02 -4.12 1.56
C ILE A 254 28.19 -5.52 2.17
N PHE A 255 27.08 -6.12 2.62
CA PHE A 255 27.08 -7.47 3.19
C PHE A 255 27.53 -8.52 2.16
N VAL A 256 26.99 -8.48 0.95
CA VAL A 256 27.39 -9.36 -0.15
C VAL A 256 28.86 -9.17 -0.49
N ASN A 257 29.32 -7.93 -0.61
CA ASN A 257 30.73 -7.62 -0.84
C ASN A 257 31.64 -8.16 0.28
N PHE A 258 31.19 -8.11 1.52
CA PHE A 258 31.93 -8.68 2.65
C PHE A 258 32.09 -10.22 2.51
N LEU A 259 31.02 -10.92 2.14
CA LEU A 259 31.06 -12.35 1.87
C LEU A 259 31.99 -12.69 0.70
N MET A 260 31.94 -11.91 -0.38
CA MET A 260 32.75 -12.10 -1.57
C MET A 260 34.26 -11.86 -1.35
N ARG A 261 34.63 -11.04 -0.36
CA ARG A 261 36.07 -10.85 0.00
C ARG A 261 36.78 -12.17 0.29
N ARG A 262 36.10 -13.14 0.90
CA ARG A 262 36.67 -14.45 1.20
C ARG A 262 36.91 -15.27 -0.09
N GLN A 263 35.99 -15.14 -1.05
CA GLN A 263 36.09 -15.84 -2.34
C GLN A 263 37.23 -15.27 -3.19
N VAL A 264 37.30 -13.95 -3.34
CA VAL A 264 38.37 -13.26 -4.10
C VAL A 264 39.75 -13.58 -3.54
N ARG A 265 39.90 -13.67 -2.21
CA ARG A 265 41.19 -14.00 -1.56
C ARG A 265 41.63 -15.44 -1.72
N LYS A 266 40.76 -16.36 -2.16
CA LYS A 266 41.12 -17.79 -2.39
C LYS A 266 41.75 -18.05 -3.73
N ILE A 267 41.80 -17.08 -4.64
CA ILE A 267 42.40 -17.24 -5.96
C ILE A 267 43.90 -17.27 -5.78
N LYS A 268 44.48 -18.43 -6.10
CA LYS A 268 45.90 -18.64 -6.02
C LYS A 268 46.59 -18.09 -7.27
N MET A 269 47.50 -17.11 -7.11
CA MET A 269 48.33 -16.55 -8.18
C MET A 269 48.98 -17.61 -9.08
N ALA A 270 49.36 -18.73 -8.52
CA ALA A 270 50.08 -19.78 -9.22
C ALA A 270 49.26 -20.52 -10.29
N GLU A 271 47.94 -20.57 -10.17
CA GLU A 271 47.07 -21.26 -11.13
C GLU A 271 46.68 -20.34 -12.32
N SER A 272 46.56 -19.03 -12.10
CA SER A 272 46.23 -18.07 -13.18
C SER A 272 47.41 -17.83 -14.15
N LEU A 273 48.65 -18.08 -13.72
CA LEU A 273 49.84 -18.02 -14.58
C LEU A 273 50.12 -19.34 -15.32
N LYS A 274 49.70 -20.50 -14.76
CA LYS A 274 49.89 -21.83 -15.37
C LYS A 274 48.91 -22.19 -16.48
N ALA A 275 47.81 -21.45 -16.63
CA ALA A 275 46.81 -21.69 -17.69
C ALA A 275 47.22 -21.13 -19.07
N VAL A 276 48.50 -20.89 -19.29
CA VAL A 276 49.04 -20.28 -20.54
C VAL A 276 50.08 -21.19 -21.23
N GLU A 277 50.27 -22.44 -20.79
CA GLU A 277 51.01 -23.45 -21.57
C GLU A 277 50.04 -24.49 -22.18
#